data_af233662e9d8f5db363c26a8bd4178e0
#
_entry.id   af233662e9d8f5db363c26a8bd4178e0
#
_cell.length_a   1.000
_cell.length_b   1.000
_cell.length_c   1.000
_cell.angle_alpha   90.00
_cell.angle_beta   90.00
_cell.angle_gamma   90.00
#
_symmetry.space_group_name_H-M   'P 1'
#
loop_
_entity.id
_entity.type
_entity.pdbx_description
1 polymer ?
#
loop_
_entity_poly.entity_id
_entity_poly.type
_entity_poly.pdbx_seq_one_letter_code
_entity_poly.pdbx_strand_id
1 'polypeptide(L)'
;MVGMGFPALLLPVLLSHVAASPRAAVATAHPAASEAAAGVLRAGGNAADAAVAAAFALAVVEPMSSGIGGGGLALVYVAREDRVHALDFREVAPAASRPDMFLRDGAPVNSLSRCGGLSVAVPGAVKGYAEMARRFGTRPLADLVEPAARLAERGVPVGRKYHLAARDALPCLRQDAEAARLFLVPVGADAGARPGTGGGGDGSAPAPRGPAAEGARVPPDPGWRLVQRDLARTLRTLGRDPEAFYRGPLARRIAAAARARGGVLSAEDLAAYRTRQRDPLWGSYRGHRVASFPPPSAGGAILIGLLQALEAGGPARAWRDEAFLHAFVEIEKRLFARRAGAFGDPDHAPGAAAAAREMTSPELAARLRAEVGERATPSAAVEPPPAPGHTTHVSVVDAEGNAVALTATVNLQFGSGIVVPGTGILLNDEMDDFDAAPGTANAFGLEGTGANLPAPGKRPLSSMSPTMVFGGDGRLLLALGSPGGSTIPSTVAWGVLNVVDHGMPLDQALGTPRIHHQWKPDVVVVEPFGLDAATRRALEARGHVLQDGAAPFGNPQAVRVDPATGWREAASEPRDEGRPAVP
;
A
#
# COMPACT_ATOMS: atom_id res chain seq x y z
N MET A 1 -46.46 41.19 17.38
CA MET A 1 -46.07 39.85 16.95
C MET A 1 -44.64 39.98 16.37
N VAL A 2 -43.66 39.65 17.18
CA VAL A 2 -42.22 39.72 16.81
C VAL A 2 -41.82 38.31 16.39
N GLY A 3 -41.52 38.14 15.10
CA GLY A 3 -41.03 36.88 14.56
C GLY A 3 -39.59 36.61 14.97
N MET A 4 -39.37 35.65 15.85
CA MET A 4 -38.05 35.13 16.17
C MET A 4 -37.63 34.17 15.03
N GLY A 5 -36.71 34.62 14.16
CA GLY A 5 -36.00 33.75 13.23
C GLY A 5 -35.00 32.88 13.99
N PHE A 6 -35.19 31.58 13.99
CA PHE A 6 -34.19 30.63 14.47
C PHE A 6 -32.98 30.63 13.49
N PRO A 7 -31.75 30.81 13.98
CA PRO A 7 -30.58 30.60 13.14
C PRO A 7 -30.51 29.10 12.78
N ALA A 8 -30.39 28.81 11.48
CA ALA A 8 -30.09 27.48 11.00
C ALA A 8 -28.75 27.01 11.63
N LEU A 9 -28.81 26.07 12.55
CA LEU A 9 -27.64 25.38 13.04
C LEU A 9 -27.02 24.65 11.82
N LEU A 10 -25.87 25.15 11.35
CA LEU A 10 -24.94 24.39 10.56
C LEU A 10 -24.47 23.22 11.44
N LEU A 11 -25.12 22.06 11.31
CA LEU A 11 -24.54 20.81 11.79
C LEU A 11 -23.18 20.65 11.11
N PRO A 12 -22.09 20.45 11.88
CA PRO A 12 -20.83 20.06 11.27
C PRO A 12 -21.09 18.76 10.50
N VAL A 13 -20.81 18.74 9.21
CA VAL A 13 -20.78 17.51 8.43
C VAL A 13 -19.71 16.65 9.09
N LEU A 14 -20.12 15.70 9.93
CA LEU A 14 -19.27 14.66 10.46
C LEU A 14 -18.74 13.92 9.21
N LEU A 15 -17.45 14.10 8.91
CA LEU A 15 -16.78 13.38 7.83
C LEU A 15 -16.83 11.88 8.19
N SER A 16 -17.81 11.18 7.64
CA SER A 16 -18.01 9.75 7.89
C SER A 16 -16.87 8.96 7.29
N HIS A 17 -16.33 7.99 8.04
CA HIS A 17 -15.39 7.00 7.55
C HIS A 17 -16.08 5.84 6.82
N VAL A 18 -17.39 5.89 6.71
CA VAL A 18 -18.25 4.93 5.99
C VAL A 18 -19.11 5.67 5.00
N ALA A 19 -19.24 5.11 3.80
CA ALA A 19 -20.20 5.53 2.79
C ALA A 19 -20.88 4.28 2.21
N ALA A 20 -22.20 4.32 2.02
CA ALA A 20 -22.96 3.18 1.52
C ALA A 20 -23.94 3.59 0.41
N SER A 21 -24.11 2.69 -0.57
CA SER A 21 -24.96 2.89 -1.73
C SER A 21 -25.49 1.56 -2.25
N PRO A 22 -26.72 1.51 -2.79
CA PRO A 22 -27.22 0.31 -3.46
C PRO A 22 -26.54 0.04 -4.81
N ARG A 23 -25.82 1.03 -5.37
CA ARG A 23 -25.23 0.93 -6.72
C ARG A 23 -23.75 0.63 -6.72
N ALA A 24 -22.94 1.46 -6.05
CA ALA A 24 -21.49 1.30 -6.08
C ALA A 24 -20.84 1.99 -4.88
N ALA A 25 -19.61 1.59 -4.53
CA ALA A 25 -18.84 2.22 -3.48
C ALA A 25 -17.34 2.09 -3.75
N VAL A 26 -16.57 3.05 -3.25
CA VAL A 26 -15.11 3.10 -3.37
C VAL A 26 -14.48 3.56 -2.06
N ALA A 27 -13.38 2.93 -1.68
CA ALA A 27 -12.52 3.33 -0.58
C ALA A 27 -11.08 3.52 -1.08
N THR A 28 -10.46 4.64 -0.72
CA THR A 28 -9.06 4.94 -1.00
C THR A 28 -8.41 5.67 0.17
N ALA A 29 -7.08 5.70 0.18
CA ALA A 29 -6.30 6.38 1.21
C ALA A 29 -6.38 7.93 1.17
N HIS A 30 -7.08 8.52 0.18
CA HIS A 30 -7.22 9.97 0.08
C HIS A 30 -8.60 10.38 -0.49
N PRO A 31 -9.31 11.34 0.13
CA PRO A 31 -10.67 11.72 -0.28
C PRO A 31 -10.78 12.18 -1.74
N ALA A 32 -9.79 12.90 -2.26
CA ALA A 32 -9.80 13.35 -3.66
C ALA A 32 -9.69 12.20 -4.66
N ALA A 33 -9.04 11.09 -4.30
CA ALA A 33 -8.97 9.90 -5.13
C ALA A 33 -10.29 9.11 -5.11
N SER A 34 -10.92 9.00 -3.94
CA SER A 34 -12.26 8.41 -3.82
C SER A 34 -13.29 9.20 -4.63
N GLU A 35 -13.25 10.54 -4.58
CA GLU A 35 -14.16 11.38 -5.36
C GLU A 35 -13.90 11.28 -6.87
N ALA A 36 -12.63 11.18 -7.31
CA ALA A 36 -12.30 10.93 -8.71
C ALA A 36 -12.91 9.61 -9.21
N ALA A 37 -12.79 8.54 -8.43
CA ALA A 37 -13.40 7.24 -8.73
C ALA A 37 -14.93 7.28 -8.73
N ALA A 38 -15.55 7.90 -7.71
CA ALA A 38 -16.99 8.07 -7.63
C ALA A 38 -17.54 8.90 -8.80
N GLY A 39 -16.81 9.91 -9.24
CA GLY A 39 -17.13 10.69 -10.45
C GLY A 39 -17.18 9.84 -11.71
N VAL A 40 -16.26 8.90 -11.87
CA VAL A 40 -16.25 7.94 -12.99
C VAL A 40 -17.46 6.99 -12.91
N LEU A 41 -17.78 6.46 -11.70
CA LEU A 41 -18.96 5.62 -11.49
C LEU A 41 -20.26 6.38 -11.79
N ARG A 42 -20.39 7.64 -11.34
CA ARG A 42 -21.54 8.51 -11.68
C ARG A 42 -21.70 8.73 -13.18
N ALA A 43 -20.59 8.81 -13.91
CA ALA A 43 -20.58 8.95 -15.37
C ALA A 43 -20.85 7.62 -16.11
N GLY A 44 -21.16 6.52 -15.39
CA GLY A 44 -21.44 5.21 -15.95
C GLY A 44 -20.21 4.37 -16.31
N GLY A 45 -19.03 4.69 -15.75
CA GLY A 45 -17.88 3.79 -15.76
C GLY A 45 -18.07 2.63 -14.77
N ASN A 46 -17.34 1.55 -14.96
CA ASN A 46 -17.38 0.37 -14.09
C ASN A 46 -16.29 0.40 -13.00
N ALA A 47 -16.18 -0.68 -12.20
CA ALA A 47 -15.20 -0.78 -11.12
C ALA A 47 -13.75 -0.66 -11.60
N ALA A 48 -13.41 -1.21 -12.77
CA ALA A 48 -12.06 -1.09 -13.33
C ALA A 48 -11.74 0.34 -13.75
N ASP A 49 -12.68 1.04 -14.39
CA ASP A 49 -12.54 2.46 -14.74
C ASP A 49 -12.31 3.32 -13.50
N ALA A 50 -13.12 3.10 -12.46
CA ALA A 50 -13.04 3.83 -11.20
C ALA A 50 -11.70 3.57 -10.48
N ALA A 51 -11.24 2.32 -10.44
CA ALA A 51 -9.97 1.96 -9.82
C ALA A 51 -8.77 2.60 -10.55
N VAL A 52 -8.80 2.65 -11.89
CA VAL A 52 -7.77 3.32 -12.70
C VAL A 52 -7.75 4.82 -12.42
N ALA A 53 -8.92 5.47 -12.38
CA ALA A 53 -9.00 6.91 -12.06
C ALA A 53 -8.51 7.21 -10.64
N ALA A 54 -8.86 6.36 -9.66
CA ALA A 54 -8.35 6.47 -8.28
C ALA A 54 -6.82 6.32 -8.23
N ALA A 55 -6.27 5.32 -8.93
CA ALA A 55 -4.82 5.06 -8.92
C ALA A 55 -4.01 6.23 -9.52
N PHE A 56 -4.47 6.83 -10.62
CA PHE A 56 -3.86 8.05 -11.16
C PHE A 56 -4.04 9.25 -10.22
N ALA A 57 -5.19 9.37 -9.55
CA ALA A 57 -5.40 10.44 -8.57
C ALA A 57 -4.48 10.29 -7.36
N LEU A 58 -4.32 9.06 -6.82
CA LEU A 58 -3.40 8.76 -5.71
C LEU A 58 -1.95 9.09 -6.08
N ALA A 59 -1.52 8.83 -7.32
CA ALA A 59 -0.20 9.21 -7.81
C ALA A 59 0.07 10.73 -7.72
N VAL A 60 -0.99 11.54 -7.65
CA VAL A 60 -0.91 13.01 -7.51
C VAL A 60 -1.01 13.45 -6.05
N VAL A 61 -1.96 12.87 -5.30
CA VAL A 61 -2.30 13.35 -3.95
C VAL A 61 -1.52 12.65 -2.84
N GLU A 62 -0.97 11.46 -3.13
CA GLU A 62 -0.11 10.68 -2.24
C GLU A 62 1.24 10.31 -2.88
N PRO A 63 2.03 11.28 -3.39
CA PRO A 63 3.30 10.98 -4.07
C PRO A 63 4.32 10.27 -3.15
N MET A 64 4.15 10.38 -1.82
CA MET A 64 4.95 9.67 -0.84
C MET A 64 4.64 8.17 -0.75
N SER A 65 3.51 7.70 -1.31
CA SER A 65 3.05 6.31 -1.16
C SER A 65 2.96 5.56 -2.48
N SER A 66 2.63 6.26 -3.58
CA SER A 66 2.46 5.67 -4.91
C SER A 66 2.71 6.70 -6.01
N GLY A 67 2.86 6.22 -7.25
CA GLY A 67 3.13 7.12 -8.36
C GLY A 67 3.15 6.41 -9.72
N ILE A 68 3.10 7.19 -10.80
CA ILE A 68 3.23 6.64 -12.15
C ILE A 68 4.65 6.11 -12.45
N GLY A 69 5.63 6.46 -11.62
CA GLY A 69 6.99 5.91 -11.66
C GLY A 69 7.19 4.69 -10.76
N GLY A 70 6.11 4.09 -10.26
CA GLY A 70 6.06 2.88 -9.44
C GLY A 70 5.42 1.70 -10.14
N GLY A 71 4.82 0.79 -9.35
CA GLY A 71 4.10 -0.38 -9.83
C GLY A 71 3.02 -0.85 -8.87
N GLY A 72 2.62 -2.12 -8.98
CA GLY A 72 1.61 -2.66 -8.11
C GLY A 72 1.02 -3.99 -8.56
N LEU A 73 -0.01 -4.40 -7.83
CA LEU A 73 -0.74 -5.66 -7.98
C LEU A 73 -2.25 -5.41 -7.88
N ALA A 74 -3.04 -6.03 -8.74
CA ALA A 74 -4.49 -5.89 -8.69
C ALA A 74 -5.22 -7.22 -8.87
N LEU A 75 -6.27 -7.42 -8.06
CA LEU A 75 -7.32 -8.38 -8.35
C LEU A 75 -8.49 -7.65 -9.00
N VAL A 76 -9.01 -8.20 -10.09
CA VAL A 76 -10.19 -7.73 -10.81
C VAL A 76 -11.21 -8.86 -10.88
N TYR A 77 -12.33 -8.72 -10.21
CA TYR A 77 -13.45 -9.65 -10.31
C TYR A 77 -14.43 -9.15 -11.37
N VAL A 78 -14.69 -9.99 -12.35
CA VAL A 78 -15.67 -9.75 -13.41
C VAL A 78 -16.91 -10.60 -13.11
N ALA A 79 -17.95 -9.96 -12.56
CA ALA A 79 -19.13 -10.66 -12.02
C ALA A 79 -19.85 -11.53 -13.06
N ARG A 80 -19.98 -11.05 -14.30
CA ARG A 80 -20.62 -11.81 -15.40
C ARG A 80 -19.87 -13.09 -15.78
N GLU A 81 -18.57 -13.17 -15.45
CA GLU A 81 -17.68 -14.31 -15.74
C GLU A 81 -17.50 -15.21 -14.51
N ASP A 82 -17.96 -14.74 -13.34
CA ASP A 82 -17.64 -15.30 -12.02
C ASP A 82 -16.13 -15.59 -11.88
N ARG A 83 -15.31 -14.63 -12.29
CA ARG A 83 -13.87 -14.84 -12.37
C ARG A 83 -13.07 -13.70 -11.77
N VAL A 84 -12.08 -14.06 -10.95
CA VAL A 84 -11.04 -13.15 -10.45
C VAL A 84 -9.81 -13.24 -11.35
N HIS A 85 -9.35 -12.10 -11.83
CA HIS A 85 -8.10 -11.95 -12.59
C HIS A 85 -7.06 -11.30 -11.69
N ALA A 86 -5.83 -11.81 -11.68
CA ALA A 86 -4.70 -11.21 -10.99
C ALA A 86 -3.77 -10.54 -12.00
N LEU A 87 -3.70 -9.21 -11.97
CA LEU A 87 -2.86 -8.41 -12.86
C LEU A 87 -1.60 -7.94 -12.10
N ASP A 88 -0.44 -8.45 -12.54
CA ASP A 88 0.88 -8.12 -12.02
C ASP A 88 1.52 -7.04 -12.89
N PHE A 89 1.61 -5.83 -12.34
CA PHE A 89 2.36 -4.71 -12.91
C PHE A 89 3.45 -4.22 -11.94
N ARG A 90 3.99 -5.18 -11.15
CA ARG A 90 5.17 -4.99 -10.30
C ARG A 90 6.34 -4.54 -11.15
N GLU A 91 7.18 -3.72 -10.60
CA GLU A 91 8.44 -3.29 -11.20
C GLU A 91 9.33 -4.49 -11.53
N VAL A 92 10.29 -4.28 -12.43
CA VAL A 92 11.32 -5.28 -12.73
C VAL A 92 12.71 -4.67 -12.61
N ALA A 93 13.67 -5.47 -12.20
CA ALA A 93 15.07 -5.06 -12.17
C ALA A 93 15.57 -4.74 -13.59
N PRO A 94 16.31 -3.63 -13.81
CA PRO A 94 16.95 -3.32 -15.08
C PRO A 94 17.84 -4.45 -15.59
N ALA A 95 18.05 -4.54 -16.89
CA ALA A 95 18.88 -5.59 -17.51
C ALA A 95 20.34 -5.60 -17.02
N ALA A 96 20.84 -4.47 -16.53
CA ALA A 96 22.19 -4.36 -15.96
C ALA A 96 22.27 -4.73 -14.47
N SER A 97 21.20 -5.22 -13.86
CA SER A 97 21.16 -5.62 -12.45
C SER A 97 22.00 -6.86 -12.19
N ARG A 98 22.68 -6.89 -11.06
CA ARG A 98 23.53 -8.00 -10.61
C ARG A 98 23.26 -8.30 -9.14
N PRO A 99 23.47 -9.55 -8.68
CA PRO A 99 23.25 -9.93 -7.28
C PRO A 99 24.09 -9.15 -6.27
N ASP A 100 25.25 -8.64 -6.66
CA ASP A 100 26.20 -7.91 -5.82
C ASP A 100 26.11 -6.38 -5.92
N MET A 101 25.12 -5.84 -6.65
CA MET A 101 25.07 -4.42 -7.01
C MET A 101 24.97 -3.48 -5.80
N PHE A 102 24.47 -3.98 -4.67
CA PHE A 102 24.32 -3.25 -3.41
C PHE A 102 25.45 -3.53 -2.41
N LEU A 103 26.50 -4.27 -2.82
CA LEU A 103 27.67 -4.52 -1.99
C LEU A 103 28.78 -3.49 -2.27
N ARG A 104 29.52 -3.13 -1.21
CA ARG A 104 30.79 -2.43 -1.30
C ARG A 104 31.78 -3.17 -0.39
N ASP A 105 32.91 -3.53 -0.94
CA ASP A 105 33.95 -4.31 -0.24
C ASP A 105 33.38 -5.61 0.39
N GLY A 106 32.39 -6.24 -0.31
CA GLY A 106 31.72 -7.46 0.14
C GLY A 106 30.62 -7.27 1.19
N ALA A 107 30.40 -6.04 1.68
CA ALA A 107 29.40 -5.72 2.68
C ALA A 107 28.16 -5.02 2.07
N PRO A 108 26.93 -5.31 2.52
CA PRO A 108 25.71 -4.64 2.08
C PRO A 108 25.71 -3.16 2.47
N VAL A 109 25.31 -2.29 1.52
CA VAL A 109 25.12 -0.85 1.75
C VAL A 109 23.68 -0.47 1.43
N ASN A 110 22.82 -0.53 2.43
CA ASN A 110 21.38 -0.35 2.29
C ASN A 110 20.95 1.01 1.69
N SER A 111 21.77 2.07 1.84
CA SER A 111 21.44 3.36 1.22
C SER A 111 21.45 3.32 -0.31
N LEU A 112 22.14 2.36 -0.92
CA LEU A 112 22.21 2.20 -2.38
C LEU A 112 20.89 1.66 -2.97
N SER A 113 20.16 0.85 -2.20
CA SER A 113 18.85 0.31 -2.60
C SER A 113 17.70 1.23 -2.29
N ARG A 114 17.89 2.24 -1.40
CA ARG A 114 16.80 3.08 -0.86
C ARG A 114 16.74 4.49 -1.42
N CYS A 115 17.85 5.02 -1.95
CA CYS A 115 17.91 6.40 -2.42
C CYS A 115 18.85 6.52 -3.63
N GLY A 116 18.45 7.32 -4.60
CA GLY A 116 19.24 7.54 -5.81
C GLY A 116 18.98 6.52 -6.92
N GLY A 117 19.80 6.57 -7.98
CA GLY A 117 19.50 5.88 -9.22
C GLY A 117 19.57 4.35 -9.17
N LEU A 118 20.43 3.77 -8.31
CA LEU A 118 20.53 2.30 -8.17
C LEU A 118 19.28 1.67 -7.53
N SER A 119 18.52 2.45 -6.78
CA SER A 119 17.26 1.98 -6.16
C SER A 119 16.11 1.88 -7.15
N VAL A 120 16.23 2.44 -8.36
CA VAL A 120 15.14 2.53 -9.34
C VAL A 120 14.98 1.23 -10.12
N ALA A 121 13.86 0.57 -9.96
CA ALA A 121 13.39 -0.51 -10.83
C ALA A 121 12.58 0.06 -12.01
N VAL A 122 12.40 -0.73 -13.07
CA VAL A 122 11.60 -0.38 -14.25
C VAL A 122 10.13 -0.23 -13.86
N PRO A 123 9.52 0.96 -14.00
CA PRO A 123 8.16 1.20 -13.54
C PRO A 123 7.09 0.42 -14.32
N GLY A 124 6.08 -0.09 -13.59
CA GLY A 124 4.98 -0.85 -14.17
C GLY A 124 3.62 -0.18 -14.15
N ALA A 125 3.41 0.84 -13.31
CA ALA A 125 2.10 1.43 -13.00
C ALA A 125 1.31 1.86 -14.23
N VAL A 126 1.91 2.67 -15.12
CA VAL A 126 1.22 3.18 -16.33
C VAL A 126 0.75 2.05 -17.23
N LYS A 127 1.60 1.01 -17.43
CA LYS A 127 1.24 -0.16 -18.25
C LYS A 127 0.10 -0.96 -17.60
N GLY A 128 0.18 -1.17 -16.27
CA GLY A 128 -0.85 -1.88 -15.52
C GLY A 128 -2.21 -1.19 -15.57
N TYR A 129 -2.24 0.13 -15.35
CA TYR A 129 -3.47 0.91 -15.39
C TYR A 129 -4.07 0.95 -16.81
N ALA A 130 -3.24 1.15 -17.83
CA ALA A 130 -3.68 1.12 -19.23
C ALA A 130 -4.23 -0.26 -19.64
N GLU A 131 -3.58 -1.35 -19.19
CA GLU A 131 -4.06 -2.70 -19.46
C GLU A 131 -5.36 -3.00 -18.71
N MET A 132 -5.49 -2.56 -17.45
CA MET A 132 -6.73 -2.72 -16.69
C MET A 132 -7.89 -1.99 -17.37
N ALA A 133 -7.71 -0.73 -17.79
CA ALA A 133 -8.72 0.04 -18.53
C ALA A 133 -9.09 -0.65 -19.85
N ARG A 134 -8.10 -1.11 -20.62
CA ARG A 134 -8.32 -1.75 -21.91
C ARG A 134 -9.06 -3.08 -21.83
N ARG A 135 -8.77 -3.91 -20.79
CA ARG A 135 -9.33 -5.28 -20.68
C ARG A 135 -10.65 -5.33 -19.95
N PHE A 136 -10.80 -4.51 -18.93
CA PHE A 136 -11.90 -4.61 -17.98
C PHE A 136 -12.72 -3.32 -17.91
N GLY A 137 -12.18 -2.20 -18.41
CA GLY A 137 -12.85 -0.90 -18.42
C GLY A 137 -13.82 -0.74 -19.59
N THR A 138 -14.61 0.31 -19.51
CA THR A 138 -15.60 0.73 -20.51
C THR A 138 -15.37 2.14 -21.03
N ARG A 139 -14.41 2.87 -20.42
CA ARG A 139 -14.11 4.27 -20.73
C ARG A 139 -12.73 4.43 -21.35
N PRO A 140 -12.54 5.43 -22.23
CA PRO A 140 -11.21 5.79 -22.72
C PRO A 140 -10.27 6.15 -21.58
N LEU A 141 -9.00 5.72 -21.65
CA LEU A 141 -7.99 6.02 -20.63
C LEU A 141 -7.83 7.53 -20.39
N ALA A 142 -7.97 8.35 -21.44
CA ALA A 142 -7.89 9.81 -21.34
C ALA A 142 -8.92 10.39 -20.36
N ASP A 143 -10.14 9.84 -20.35
CA ASP A 143 -11.21 10.28 -19.44
C ASP A 143 -10.90 9.90 -17.99
N LEU A 144 -10.27 8.72 -17.78
CA LEU A 144 -9.89 8.21 -16.47
C LEU A 144 -8.70 8.96 -15.86
N VAL A 145 -7.82 9.48 -16.69
CA VAL A 145 -6.63 10.25 -16.27
C VAL A 145 -6.96 11.71 -15.97
N GLU A 146 -7.95 12.29 -16.63
CA GLU A 146 -8.23 13.73 -16.55
C GLU A 146 -8.56 14.24 -15.14
N PRO A 147 -9.29 13.51 -14.26
CA PRO A 147 -9.46 13.91 -12.86
C PRO A 147 -8.12 14.12 -12.13
N ALA A 148 -7.17 13.20 -12.30
CA ALA A 148 -5.83 13.27 -11.72
C ALA A 148 -5.03 14.47 -12.29
N ALA A 149 -5.11 14.70 -13.61
CA ALA A 149 -4.45 15.82 -14.25
C ALA A 149 -4.96 17.17 -13.71
N ARG A 150 -6.28 17.29 -13.49
CA ARG A 150 -6.87 18.49 -12.86
C ARG A 150 -6.42 18.70 -11.42
N LEU A 151 -6.33 17.62 -10.61
CA LEU A 151 -5.80 17.69 -9.25
C LEU A 151 -4.35 18.19 -9.26
N ALA A 152 -3.50 17.64 -10.13
CA ALA A 152 -2.11 18.05 -10.27
C ALA A 152 -1.96 19.52 -10.70
N GLU A 153 -2.81 20.00 -11.59
CA GLU A 153 -2.78 21.37 -12.12
C GLU A 153 -3.27 22.40 -11.11
N ARG A 154 -4.40 22.11 -10.42
CA ARG A 154 -4.99 23.00 -9.41
C ARG A 154 -4.23 22.95 -8.09
N GLY A 155 -3.52 21.87 -7.85
CA GLY A 155 -2.86 21.54 -6.59
C GLY A 155 -3.84 21.06 -5.52
N VAL A 156 -3.29 20.34 -4.55
CA VAL A 156 -4.01 19.77 -3.41
C VAL A 156 -3.36 20.21 -2.10
N PRO A 157 -4.13 20.49 -1.02
CA PRO A 157 -3.53 20.73 0.27
C PRO A 157 -2.91 19.45 0.81
N VAL A 158 -1.67 19.52 1.30
CA VAL A 158 -1.02 18.38 1.95
C VAL A 158 -1.51 18.23 3.40
N GLY A 159 -1.60 16.99 3.86
CA GLY A 159 -1.98 16.66 5.23
C GLY A 159 -0.76 16.42 6.14
N ARG A 160 -1.05 15.98 7.38
CA ARG A 160 -0.03 15.58 8.34
C ARG A 160 0.81 14.39 7.86
N LYS A 161 0.17 13.42 7.21
CA LYS A 161 0.83 12.24 6.64
C LYS A 161 1.94 12.64 5.66
N TYR A 162 1.63 13.55 4.75
CA TYR A 162 2.62 14.10 3.81
C TYR A 162 3.79 14.78 4.53
N HIS A 163 3.49 15.64 5.52
CA HIS A 163 4.52 16.36 6.30
C HIS A 163 5.51 15.39 6.96
N LEU A 164 4.98 14.36 7.64
CA LEU A 164 5.80 13.34 8.30
C LEU A 164 6.62 12.55 7.29
N ALA A 165 6.02 12.12 6.18
CA ALA A 165 6.70 11.40 5.12
C ALA A 165 7.84 12.24 4.49
N ALA A 166 7.58 13.52 4.21
CA ALA A 166 8.59 14.41 3.66
C ALA A 166 9.73 14.70 4.65
N ARG A 167 9.44 14.70 5.97
CA ARG A 167 10.45 14.81 7.03
C ARG A 167 11.36 13.58 7.05
N ASP A 168 10.77 12.40 6.99
CA ASP A 168 11.51 11.13 7.06
C ASP A 168 12.33 10.88 5.77
N ALA A 169 11.79 11.27 4.59
CA ALA A 169 12.48 11.21 3.31
C ALA A 169 13.41 12.43 3.02
N LEU A 170 13.50 13.40 3.94
CA LEU A 170 14.23 14.66 3.71
C LEU A 170 15.67 14.50 3.23
N PRO A 171 16.49 13.58 3.80
CA PRO A 171 17.86 13.35 3.33
C PRO A 171 17.92 12.92 1.87
N CYS A 172 16.95 12.13 1.40
CA CYS A 172 16.88 11.65 0.03
C CYS A 172 16.36 12.75 -0.91
N LEU A 173 15.26 13.43 -0.56
CA LEU A 173 14.66 14.50 -1.35
C LEU A 173 15.60 15.67 -1.61
N ARG A 174 16.49 16.00 -0.65
CA ARG A 174 17.48 17.08 -0.81
C ARG A 174 18.61 16.75 -1.77
N GLN A 175 18.81 15.48 -2.11
CA GLN A 175 19.85 15.08 -3.05
C GLN A 175 19.45 15.36 -4.50
N ASP A 176 18.16 15.51 -4.80
CA ASP A 176 17.64 15.82 -6.13
C ASP A 176 17.00 17.20 -6.15
N ALA A 177 17.54 18.11 -6.99
CA ALA A 177 17.11 19.51 -7.02
C ALA A 177 15.63 19.65 -7.44
N GLU A 178 15.17 18.77 -8.34
CA GLU A 178 13.79 18.81 -8.84
C GLU A 178 12.82 18.26 -7.78
N ALA A 179 13.16 17.18 -7.07
CA ALA A 179 12.40 16.67 -5.95
C ALA A 179 12.33 17.69 -4.80
N ALA A 180 13.47 18.29 -4.43
CA ALA A 180 13.51 19.33 -3.42
C ALA A 180 12.65 20.54 -3.81
N ARG A 181 12.69 20.98 -5.09
CA ARG A 181 11.86 22.07 -5.59
C ARG A 181 10.38 21.76 -5.54
N LEU A 182 9.99 20.52 -5.87
CA LEU A 182 8.60 20.11 -6.01
C LEU A 182 7.94 19.78 -4.67
N PHE A 183 8.65 19.10 -3.77
CA PHE A 183 8.08 18.49 -2.56
C PHE A 183 8.43 19.20 -1.26
N LEU A 184 9.39 20.14 -1.28
CA LEU A 184 9.84 20.87 -0.11
C LEU A 184 9.68 22.39 -0.31
N VAL A 185 9.57 23.12 0.80
CA VAL A 185 9.49 24.58 0.80
C VAL A 185 10.81 25.21 1.28
N PRO A 186 11.17 26.44 0.83
CA PRO A 186 12.30 27.17 1.39
C PRO A 186 12.12 27.42 2.89
N VAL A 187 13.19 27.43 3.66
CA VAL A 187 13.16 27.85 5.07
C VAL A 187 12.70 29.30 5.15
N GLY A 188 11.72 29.59 6.01
CA GLY A 188 11.13 30.94 6.17
C GLY A 188 10.04 31.30 5.16
N ALA A 189 9.67 30.42 4.24
CA ALA A 189 8.46 30.59 3.46
C ALA A 189 7.25 30.37 4.39
N ASP A 190 6.50 31.43 4.68
CA ASP A 190 5.26 31.34 5.46
C ASP A 190 4.32 30.32 4.81
N ALA A 191 3.90 29.32 5.58
CA ALA A 191 2.80 28.43 5.21
C ALA A 191 1.54 29.31 5.08
N GLY A 192 1.18 29.61 3.85
CA GLY A 192 0.03 30.36 3.37
C GLY A 192 -0.69 31.26 4.37
N ALA A 193 -0.74 32.55 4.11
CA ALA A 193 -1.51 33.55 4.85
C ALA A 193 -2.93 33.02 5.13
N ARG A 194 -3.25 32.78 6.39
CA ARG A 194 -4.63 32.58 6.85
C ARG A 194 -5.39 33.89 6.63
N PRO A 195 -6.58 33.89 6.02
CA PRO A 195 -7.50 34.99 6.18
C PRO A 195 -7.88 35.07 7.66
N GLY A 196 -7.74 36.25 8.28
CA GLY A 196 -7.79 36.48 9.69
C GLY A 196 -9.00 35.89 10.41
N THR A 197 -8.74 35.21 11.51
CA THR A 197 -9.61 35.15 12.67
C THR A 197 -8.77 35.59 13.88
N GLY A 198 -9.00 36.80 14.37
CA GLY A 198 -8.43 37.29 15.61
C GLY A 198 -8.98 36.46 16.77
N GLY A 199 -8.08 35.95 17.60
CA GLY A 199 -8.38 35.25 18.84
C GLY A 199 -7.08 35.05 19.60
N GLY A 200 -6.93 35.78 20.75
CA GLY A 200 -5.75 35.78 21.58
C GLY A 200 -5.39 34.39 22.08
N GLY A 201 -4.13 34.06 22.06
CA GLY A 201 -3.56 32.83 22.56
C GLY A 201 -2.17 33.10 23.09
N ASP A 202 -2.00 32.73 24.32
CA ASP A 202 -0.84 32.50 25.17
C ASP A 202 0.54 32.52 24.47
N GLY A 203 1.39 33.41 25.01
CA GLY A 203 2.69 33.77 24.46
C GLY A 203 3.82 32.79 24.78
N SER A 204 3.79 31.55 24.29
CA SER A 204 4.97 30.72 24.26
C SER A 204 5.64 30.81 22.87
N ALA A 205 6.70 31.62 22.79
CA ALA A 205 7.52 31.74 21.60
C ALA A 205 8.17 30.37 21.24
N PRO A 206 8.13 29.92 19.98
CA PRO A 206 8.89 28.73 19.55
C PRO A 206 10.38 29.00 19.77
N ALA A 207 11.10 27.96 20.22
CA ALA A 207 12.54 28.03 20.43
C ALA A 207 13.26 28.55 19.18
N PRO A 208 14.32 29.39 19.33
CA PRO A 208 15.02 30.00 18.20
C PRO A 208 15.65 28.90 17.32
N ARG A 209 15.19 28.79 16.08
CA ARG A 209 15.85 27.98 15.05
C ARG A 209 17.20 28.62 14.75
N GLY A 210 18.31 27.87 14.91
CA GLY A 210 19.64 28.34 14.52
C GLY A 210 19.66 28.79 13.05
N PRO A 211 20.69 29.56 12.62
CA PRO A 211 20.76 30.13 11.28
C PRO A 211 20.69 28.99 10.25
N ALA A 212 19.62 28.96 9.46
CA ALA A 212 19.48 28.04 8.35
C ALA A 212 20.44 28.47 7.23
N ALA A 213 21.16 27.51 6.64
CA ALA A 213 21.98 27.77 5.45
C ALA A 213 21.08 28.37 4.34
N GLU A 214 21.55 29.43 3.68
CA GLU A 214 20.86 30.04 2.54
C GLU A 214 20.48 28.96 1.50
N GLY A 215 19.19 28.91 1.10
CA GLY A 215 18.66 27.91 0.17
C GLY A 215 18.20 26.58 0.79
N ALA A 216 18.28 26.39 2.12
CA ALA A 216 17.79 25.16 2.77
C ALA A 216 16.28 25.00 2.58
N ARG A 217 15.86 23.76 2.27
CA ARG A 217 14.44 23.40 2.11
C ARG A 217 14.00 22.43 3.21
N VAL A 218 12.73 22.53 3.60
CA VAL A 218 12.12 21.75 4.68
C VAL A 218 10.78 21.18 4.23
N PRO A 219 10.27 20.14 4.92
CA PRO A 219 8.92 19.65 4.69
C PRO A 219 7.89 20.78 4.85
N PRO A 220 6.91 20.88 3.93
CA PRO A 220 5.85 21.87 4.08
C PRO A 220 4.91 21.53 5.23
N ASP A 221 4.35 22.53 5.88
CA ASP A 221 3.32 22.34 6.91
C ASP A 221 2.00 21.86 6.29
N PRO A 222 1.15 21.14 7.06
CA PRO A 222 -0.19 20.79 6.62
C PRO A 222 -0.99 22.01 6.15
N GLY A 223 -1.69 21.85 5.02
CA GLY A 223 -2.40 22.95 4.34
C GLY A 223 -1.61 23.60 3.20
N TRP A 224 -0.30 23.38 3.11
CA TRP A 224 0.45 23.82 1.92
C TRP A 224 -0.10 23.15 0.66
N ARG A 225 -0.15 23.89 -0.44
CA ARG A 225 -0.72 23.40 -1.69
C ARG A 225 0.36 22.84 -2.62
N LEU A 226 0.35 21.52 -2.79
CA LEU A 226 1.21 20.81 -3.74
C LEU A 226 0.67 20.97 -5.17
N VAL A 227 1.34 21.76 -6.00
CA VAL A 227 0.99 21.99 -7.41
C VAL A 227 1.99 21.30 -8.32
N GLN A 228 1.51 20.42 -9.22
CA GLN A 228 2.33 19.54 -10.07
C GLN A 228 2.00 19.73 -11.56
N ARG A 229 2.18 20.94 -12.09
CA ARG A 229 1.79 21.27 -13.48
C ARG A 229 2.49 20.42 -14.55
N ASP A 230 3.75 20.05 -14.30
CA ASP A 230 4.49 19.17 -15.21
C ASP A 230 3.87 17.77 -15.23
N LEU A 231 3.50 17.23 -14.05
CA LEU A 231 2.81 15.96 -13.95
C LEU A 231 1.43 16.01 -14.63
N ALA A 232 0.69 17.10 -14.52
CA ALA A 232 -0.60 17.26 -15.21
C ALA A 232 -0.45 17.13 -16.74
N ARG A 233 0.60 17.76 -17.33
CA ARG A 233 0.90 17.62 -18.76
C ARG A 233 1.29 16.20 -19.14
N THR A 234 2.14 15.58 -18.33
CA THR A 234 2.57 14.19 -18.51
C THR A 234 1.37 13.24 -18.46
N LEU A 235 0.50 13.38 -17.48
CA LEU A 235 -0.70 12.56 -17.32
C LEU A 235 -1.61 12.66 -18.55
N ARG A 236 -1.91 13.86 -19.06
CA ARG A 236 -2.71 14.03 -20.28
C ARG A 236 -2.06 13.43 -21.52
N THR A 237 -0.73 13.44 -21.60
CA THR A 237 -0.01 12.75 -22.68
C THR A 237 -0.21 11.24 -22.57
N LEU A 238 -0.04 10.67 -21.37
CA LEU A 238 -0.20 9.23 -21.11
C LEU A 238 -1.65 8.75 -21.24
N GLY A 239 -2.62 9.61 -20.93
CA GLY A 239 -4.04 9.32 -21.20
C GLY A 239 -4.35 9.08 -22.67
N ARG A 240 -3.63 9.76 -23.58
CA ARG A 240 -3.76 9.59 -25.04
C ARG A 240 -2.86 8.48 -25.58
N ASP A 241 -1.67 8.35 -25.05
CA ASP A 241 -0.67 7.36 -25.46
C ASP A 241 0.13 6.86 -24.24
N PRO A 242 -0.32 5.80 -23.57
CA PRO A 242 0.41 5.23 -22.43
C PRO A 242 1.76 4.63 -22.83
N GLU A 243 1.96 4.26 -24.11
CA GLU A 243 3.24 3.74 -24.59
C GLU A 243 4.33 4.82 -24.61
N ALA A 244 3.97 6.10 -24.64
CA ALA A 244 4.93 7.19 -24.54
C ALA A 244 5.78 7.15 -23.24
N PHE A 245 5.28 6.52 -22.16
CA PHE A 245 6.05 6.29 -20.93
C PHE A 245 7.22 5.33 -21.17
N TYR A 246 7.01 4.34 -22.01
CA TYR A 246 7.93 3.21 -22.25
C TYR A 246 8.79 3.36 -23.49
N ARG A 247 8.43 4.29 -24.37
CA ARG A 247 9.11 4.51 -25.66
C ARG A 247 9.25 6.01 -25.98
N GLY A 248 10.21 6.33 -26.81
CA GLY A 248 10.38 7.69 -27.33
C GLY A 248 11.04 8.68 -26.35
N PRO A 249 10.75 9.97 -26.45
CA PRO A 249 11.45 11.01 -25.70
C PRO A 249 11.28 10.92 -24.19
N LEU A 250 10.08 10.57 -23.69
CA LEU A 250 9.79 10.49 -22.27
C LEU A 250 10.57 9.34 -21.62
N ALA A 251 10.60 8.15 -22.26
CA ALA A 251 11.37 7.01 -21.80
C ALA A 251 12.87 7.33 -21.67
N ARG A 252 13.44 8.03 -22.68
CA ARG A 252 14.83 8.48 -22.62
C ARG A 252 15.10 9.46 -21.48
N ARG A 253 14.16 10.36 -21.17
CA ARG A 253 14.28 11.29 -20.02
C ARG A 253 14.23 10.56 -18.69
N ILE A 254 13.35 9.57 -18.54
CA ILE A 254 13.26 8.72 -17.34
C ILE A 254 14.58 8.00 -17.11
N ALA A 255 15.09 7.30 -18.13
CA ALA A 255 16.38 6.60 -18.06
C ALA A 255 17.55 7.55 -17.75
N ALA A 256 17.59 8.73 -18.38
CA ALA A 256 18.62 9.73 -18.14
C ALA A 256 18.59 10.26 -16.70
N ALA A 257 17.42 10.51 -16.12
CA ALA A 257 17.29 10.98 -14.73
C ALA A 257 17.84 9.95 -13.72
N ALA A 258 17.49 8.66 -13.89
CA ALA A 258 18.03 7.59 -13.05
C ALA A 258 19.56 7.47 -13.19
N ARG A 259 20.08 7.50 -14.43
CA ARG A 259 21.54 7.41 -14.70
C ARG A 259 22.32 8.60 -14.14
N ALA A 260 21.80 9.82 -14.22
CA ALA A 260 22.43 11.01 -13.66
C ALA A 260 22.64 10.91 -12.14
N ARG A 261 21.94 9.99 -11.48
CA ARG A 261 22.03 9.69 -10.03
C ARG A 261 22.67 8.33 -9.75
N GLY A 262 23.49 7.82 -10.68
CA GLY A 262 24.26 6.58 -10.54
C GLY A 262 23.46 5.30 -10.83
N GLY A 263 22.27 5.41 -11.41
CA GLY A 263 21.43 4.26 -11.76
C GLY A 263 21.84 3.54 -13.04
N VAL A 264 21.23 2.37 -13.24
CA VAL A 264 21.51 1.48 -14.37
C VAL A 264 20.32 1.34 -15.33
N LEU A 265 19.18 2.00 -15.02
CA LEU A 265 17.96 1.96 -15.86
C LEU A 265 18.25 2.49 -17.27
N SER A 266 17.78 1.77 -18.29
CA SER A 266 17.90 2.14 -19.70
C SER A 266 16.52 2.39 -20.35
N ALA A 267 16.52 3.03 -21.52
CA ALA A 267 15.29 3.19 -22.31
C ALA A 267 14.85 1.85 -22.90
N GLU A 268 15.76 0.93 -23.13
CA GLU A 268 15.53 -0.42 -23.60
C GLU A 268 14.82 -1.25 -22.53
N ASP A 269 15.17 -1.09 -21.24
CA ASP A 269 14.47 -1.73 -20.12
C ASP A 269 13.00 -1.28 -20.08
N LEU A 270 12.75 0.02 -20.20
CA LEU A 270 11.39 0.56 -20.29
C LEU A 270 10.63 -0.05 -21.48
N ALA A 271 11.23 -0.07 -22.67
CA ALA A 271 10.59 -0.62 -23.88
C ALA A 271 10.32 -2.13 -23.80
N ALA A 272 11.11 -2.85 -23.01
CA ALA A 272 10.97 -4.29 -22.79
C ALA A 272 9.91 -4.63 -21.72
N TYR A 273 9.52 -3.68 -20.86
CA TYR A 273 8.60 -3.94 -19.75
C TYR A 273 7.25 -4.50 -20.23
N ARG A 274 6.74 -5.51 -19.52
CA ARG A 274 5.42 -6.14 -19.73
C ARG A 274 4.77 -6.43 -18.40
N THR A 275 3.45 -6.20 -18.32
CA THR A 275 2.60 -6.75 -17.25
C THR A 275 2.52 -8.27 -17.34
N ARG A 276 2.10 -8.92 -16.25
CA ARG A 276 1.83 -10.36 -16.24
C ARG A 276 0.40 -10.63 -15.77
N GLN A 277 -0.25 -11.58 -16.40
CA GLN A 277 -1.45 -12.20 -15.86
C GLN A 277 -1.00 -13.37 -14.98
N ARG A 278 -1.50 -13.42 -13.74
CA ARG A 278 -1.26 -14.50 -12.79
C ARG A 278 -2.58 -15.21 -12.47
N ASP A 279 -2.49 -16.43 -11.96
CA ASP A 279 -3.65 -17.11 -11.38
C ASP A 279 -3.75 -16.71 -9.90
N PRO A 280 -4.89 -16.22 -9.41
CA PRO A 280 -5.06 -15.87 -8.01
C PRO A 280 -4.80 -17.06 -7.08
N LEU A 281 -4.25 -16.79 -5.89
CA LEU A 281 -4.25 -17.76 -4.81
C LEU A 281 -5.66 -17.85 -4.22
N TRP A 282 -6.09 -19.07 -3.96
CA TRP A 282 -7.36 -19.36 -3.34
C TRP A 282 -7.19 -20.13 -2.03
N GLY A 283 -8.03 -19.83 -1.07
CA GLY A 283 -8.21 -20.59 0.16
C GLY A 283 -9.64 -20.45 0.67
N SER A 284 -9.88 -20.98 1.86
CA SER A 284 -11.17 -20.88 2.53
C SER A 284 -11.00 -20.37 3.95
N TYR A 285 -12.02 -19.71 4.49
CA TYR A 285 -12.11 -19.30 5.88
C TYR A 285 -13.56 -19.23 6.33
N ARG A 286 -13.96 -20.00 7.33
CA ARG A 286 -15.33 -20.02 7.89
C ARG A 286 -16.44 -20.20 6.83
N GLY A 287 -16.21 -21.07 5.86
CA GLY A 287 -17.16 -21.29 4.76
C GLY A 287 -17.13 -20.21 3.66
N HIS A 288 -16.25 -19.23 3.76
CA HIS A 288 -16.01 -18.23 2.73
C HIS A 288 -14.83 -18.64 1.85
N ARG A 289 -14.88 -18.31 0.56
CA ARG A 289 -13.72 -18.41 -0.34
C ARG A 289 -12.91 -17.13 -0.29
N VAL A 290 -11.60 -17.24 -0.18
CA VAL A 290 -10.68 -16.09 -0.12
C VAL A 290 -9.76 -16.15 -1.32
N ALA A 291 -9.78 -15.09 -2.14
CA ALA A 291 -8.83 -14.86 -3.22
C ALA A 291 -7.81 -13.81 -2.79
N SER A 292 -6.51 -14.07 -3.00
CA SER A 292 -5.47 -13.07 -2.79
C SER A 292 -4.37 -13.19 -3.86
N PHE A 293 -3.38 -12.30 -3.81
CA PHE A 293 -2.38 -12.21 -4.88
C PHE A 293 -1.28 -13.28 -4.72
N PRO A 294 -0.89 -13.95 -5.83
CA PRO A 294 0.18 -14.96 -5.84
C PRO A 294 1.58 -14.31 -5.88
N PRO A 295 2.69 -15.10 -5.88
CA PRO A 295 4.01 -14.58 -6.22
C PRO A 295 4.01 -13.77 -7.56
N PRO A 296 4.72 -12.63 -7.62
CA PRO A 296 5.84 -12.22 -6.76
C PRO A 296 5.44 -11.55 -5.44
N SER A 297 4.25 -11.79 -4.90
CA SER A 297 3.94 -11.45 -3.52
C SER A 297 3.81 -12.69 -2.64
N ALA A 298 4.40 -12.65 -1.46
CA ALA A 298 4.18 -13.66 -0.43
C ALA A 298 2.95 -13.35 0.42
N GLY A 299 2.43 -12.11 0.33
CA GLY A 299 1.41 -11.62 1.24
C GLY A 299 0.11 -12.40 1.18
N GLY A 300 -0.35 -12.78 -0.03
CA GLY A 300 -1.55 -13.59 -0.19
C GLY A 300 -1.42 -14.99 0.42
N ALA A 301 -0.24 -15.62 0.30
CA ALA A 301 0.01 -16.93 0.88
C ALA A 301 0.08 -16.87 2.42
N ILE A 302 0.71 -15.84 2.99
CA ILE A 302 0.75 -15.60 4.43
C ILE A 302 -0.67 -15.38 4.97
N LEU A 303 -1.44 -14.51 4.33
CA LEU A 303 -2.82 -14.21 4.72
C LEU A 303 -3.70 -15.46 4.74
N ILE A 304 -3.76 -16.18 3.63
CA ILE A 304 -4.64 -17.36 3.50
C ILE A 304 -4.18 -18.46 4.47
N GLY A 305 -2.87 -18.73 4.55
CA GLY A 305 -2.32 -19.72 5.48
C GLY A 305 -2.62 -19.39 6.95
N LEU A 306 -2.55 -18.10 7.33
CA LEU A 306 -2.89 -17.63 8.68
C LEU A 306 -4.38 -17.85 8.98
N LEU A 307 -5.28 -17.44 8.10
CA LEU A 307 -6.71 -17.62 8.28
C LEU A 307 -7.08 -19.10 8.43
N GLN A 308 -6.60 -19.96 7.53
CA GLN A 308 -6.86 -21.39 7.58
C GLN A 308 -6.29 -22.08 8.83
N ALA A 309 -5.08 -21.70 9.26
CA ALA A 309 -4.49 -22.26 10.47
C ALA A 309 -5.21 -21.80 11.76
N LEU A 310 -5.75 -20.57 11.78
CA LEU A 310 -6.61 -20.12 12.86
C LEU A 310 -7.95 -20.87 12.88
N GLU A 311 -8.55 -21.13 11.71
CA GLU A 311 -9.78 -21.93 11.58
C GLU A 311 -9.60 -23.35 12.07
N ALA A 312 -8.46 -24.00 11.79
CA ALA A 312 -8.12 -25.33 12.28
C ALA A 312 -8.06 -25.42 13.81
N GLY A 313 -7.95 -24.30 14.52
CA GLY A 313 -8.03 -24.19 15.97
C GLY A 313 -9.45 -24.24 16.56
N GLY A 314 -10.49 -24.40 15.73
CA GLY A 314 -11.88 -24.47 16.15
C GLY A 314 -12.68 -23.16 15.89
N PRO A 315 -13.84 -22.99 16.54
CA PRO A 315 -14.71 -21.83 16.31
C PRO A 315 -14.05 -20.52 16.71
N ALA A 316 -14.61 -19.42 16.20
CA ALA A 316 -14.17 -18.08 16.57
C ALA A 316 -14.24 -17.89 18.10
N ARG A 317 -13.18 -17.34 18.67
CA ARG A 317 -13.09 -17.03 20.10
C ARG A 317 -13.52 -15.58 20.34
N ALA A 318 -13.67 -15.25 21.62
CA ALA A 318 -13.93 -13.85 21.99
C ALA A 318 -12.83 -12.95 21.41
N TRP A 319 -13.24 -11.77 20.99
CA TRP A 319 -12.32 -10.77 20.46
C TRP A 319 -11.22 -10.47 21.49
N ARG A 320 -9.94 -10.55 21.07
CA ARG A 320 -8.75 -10.41 21.93
C ARG A 320 -8.59 -11.50 23.02
N ASP A 321 -9.19 -12.67 22.83
CA ASP A 321 -8.83 -13.85 23.62
C ASP A 321 -7.31 -14.06 23.54
N GLU A 322 -6.64 -14.20 24.70
CA GLU A 322 -5.18 -14.26 24.74
C GLU A 322 -4.61 -15.53 24.08
N ALA A 323 -5.34 -16.65 24.16
CA ALA A 323 -4.93 -17.87 23.49
C ALA A 323 -5.07 -17.76 21.97
N PHE A 324 -6.06 -17.00 21.49
CA PHE A 324 -6.18 -16.67 20.07
C PHE A 324 -5.03 -15.78 19.60
N LEU A 325 -4.70 -14.72 20.35
CA LEU A 325 -3.59 -13.82 20.03
C LEU A 325 -2.25 -14.55 20.02
N HIS A 326 -2.02 -15.45 21.00
CA HIS A 326 -0.85 -16.32 21.03
C HIS A 326 -0.76 -17.19 19.77
N ALA A 327 -1.87 -17.85 19.40
CA ALA A 327 -1.92 -18.68 18.20
C ALA A 327 -1.68 -17.85 16.92
N PHE A 328 -2.29 -16.65 16.83
CA PHE A 328 -2.06 -15.73 15.72
C PHE A 328 -0.57 -15.43 15.54
N VAL A 329 0.11 -15.02 16.61
CA VAL A 329 1.55 -14.69 16.58
C VAL A 329 2.39 -15.90 16.19
N GLU A 330 2.15 -17.06 16.79
CA GLU A 330 2.92 -18.27 16.55
C GLU A 330 2.78 -18.80 15.11
N ILE A 331 1.58 -18.72 14.54
CA ILE A 331 1.31 -19.10 13.14
C ILE A 331 1.95 -18.09 12.19
N GLU A 332 1.75 -16.78 12.44
CA GLU A 332 2.31 -15.72 11.62
C GLU A 332 3.84 -15.80 11.56
N LYS A 333 4.50 -16.00 12.70
CA LYS A 333 5.95 -16.23 12.83
C LYS A 333 6.43 -17.33 11.87
N ARG A 334 5.77 -18.48 11.86
CA ARG A 334 6.13 -19.64 11.03
C ARG A 334 5.90 -19.39 9.54
N LEU A 335 4.85 -18.65 9.19
CA LEU A 335 4.57 -18.29 7.79
C LEU A 335 5.61 -17.31 7.25
N PHE A 336 6.03 -16.33 8.05
CA PHE A 336 7.11 -15.40 7.65
C PHE A 336 8.47 -16.11 7.55
N ALA A 337 8.77 -17.09 8.41
CA ALA A 337 9.97 -17.91 8.27
C ALA A 337 9.99 -18.70 6.94
N ARG A 338 8.85 -19.26 6.53
CA ARG A 338 8.70 -19.96 5.23
C ARG A 338 8.86 -19.02 4.04
N ARG A 339 8.35 -17.76 4.16
CA ARG A 339 8.55 -16.73 3.14
C ARG A 339 10.03 -16.51 2.87
N ALA A 340 10.85 -16.39 3.90
CA ALA A 340 12.28 -16.11 3.79
C ALA A 340 13.03 -17.16 2.96
N GLY A 341 12.60 -18.43 3.05
CA GLY A 341 13.30 -19.57 2.42
C GLY A 341 12.92 -19.84 0.96
N ALA A 342 11.70 -19.50 0.52
CA ALA A 342 11.14 -20.09 -0.68
C ALA A 342 10.53 -19.09 -1.69
N PHE A 343 10.32 -17.83 -1.31
CA PHE A 343 9.59 -16.88 -2.14
C PHE A 343 10.51 -15.97 -2.98
N GLY A 344 10.03 -15.60 -4.16
CA GLY A 344 10.65 -14.72 -5.13
C GLY A 344 9.77 -14.58 -6.37
N ASP A 345 10.29 -13.97 -7.42
CA ASP A 345 9.61 -13.91 -8.72
C ASP A 345 9.43 -15.32 -9.30
N PRO A 346 8.20 -15.80 -9.56
CA PRO A 346 7.98 -17.15 -10.07
C PRO A 346 8.55 -17.37 -11.49
N ASP A 347 8.79 -16.29 -12.23
CA ASP A 347 9.41 -16.38 -13.56
C ASP A 347 10.93 -16.65 -13.46
N HIS A 348 11.55 -16.42 -12.28
CA HIS A 348 12.98 -16.64 -11.99
C HIS A 348 13.22 -17.67 -10.88
N ALA A 349 12.21 -17.92 -10.04
CA ALA A 349 12.24 -18.89 -8.94
C ALA A 349 11.01 -19.82 -9.04
N PRO A 350 11.05 -20.87 -9.90
CA PRO A 350 9.89 -21.74 -10.17
C PRO A 350 9.29 -22.39 -8.93
N GLY A 351 10.08 -22.59 -7.88
CA GLY A 351 9.63 -23.09 -6.57
C GLY A 351 8.67 -22.18 -5.83
N ALA A 352 8.68 -20.87 -6.10
CA ALA A 352 7.85 -19.88 -5.38
C ALA A 352 6.35 -20.15 -5.55
N ALA A 353 5.91 -20.56 -6.73
CA ALA A 353 4.50 -20.90 -6.96
C ALA A 353 4.08 -22.19 -6.23
N ALA A 354 4.97 -23.16 -6.10
CA ALA A 354 4.73 -24.39 -5.34
C ALA A 354 4.67 -24.09 -3.83
N ALA A 355 5.60 -23.28 -3.32
CA ALA A 355 5.63 -22.84 -1.93
C ALA A 355 4.35 -22.07 -1.55
N ALA A 356 3.87 -21.20 -2.44
CA ALA A 356 2.62 -20.46 -2.22
C ALA A 356 1.41 -21.41 -2.14
N ARG A 357 1.32 -22.40 -3.02
CA ARG A 357 0.25 -23.43 -2.94
C ARG A 357 0.34 -24.27 -1.68
N GLU A 358 1.56 -24.67 -1.25
CA GLU A 358 1.75 -25.37 0.02
C GLU A 358 1.28 -24.50 1.19
N MET A 359 1.66 -23.21 1.22
CA MET A 359 1.28 -22.29 2.30
C MET A 359 -0.23 -22.05 2.41
N THR A 360 -0.97 -22.27 1.35
CA THR A 360 -2.45 -22.16 1.32
C THR A 360 -3.15 -23.51 1.41
N SER A 361 -2.44 -24.59 1.75
CA SER A 361 -3.03 -25.92 1.87
C SER A 361 -3.63 -26.16 3.25
N PRO A 362 -4.78 -26.87 3.34
CA PRO A 362 -5.35 -27.28 4.63
C PRO A 362 -4.42 -28.15 5.47
N GLU A 363 -3.57 -28.96 4.82
CA GLU A 363 -2.61 -29.84 5.48
C GLU A 363 -1.53 -29.04 6.22
N LEU A 364 -0.99 -27.99 5.59
CA LEU A 364 -0.06 -27.10 6.28
C LEU A 364 -0.76 -26.30 7.38
N ALA A 365 -1.96 -25.82 7.13
CA ALA A 365 -2.74 -25.08 8.13
C ALA A 365 -2.96 -25.92 9.41
N ALA A 366 -3.37 -27.19 9.28
CA ALA A 366 -3.51 -28.11 10.40
C ALA A 366 -2.18 -28.36 11.13
N ARG A 367 -1.08 -28.54 10.39
CA ARG A 367 0.26 -28.73 10.96
C ARG A 367 0.73 -27.50 11.72
N LEU A 368 0.61 -26.30 11.12
CA LEU A 368 0.98 -25.06 11.80
C LEU A 368 0.19 -24.84 13.08
N ARG A 369 -1.10 -25.17 13.08
CA ARG A 369 -1.94 -25.09 14.28
C ARG A 369 -1.51 -26.08 15.35
N ALA A 370 -1.13 -27.29 14.99
CA ALA A 370 -0.66 -28.32 15.92
C ALA A 370 0.72 -27.97 16.53
N GLU A 371 1.53 -27.20 15.82
CA GLU A 371 2.84 -26.71 16.30
C GLU A 371 2.73 -25.56 17.33
N VAL A 372 1.55 -24.97 17.52
CA VAL A 372 1.33 -23.93 18.54
C VAL A 372 1.30 -24.57 19.91
N GLY A 373 2.37 -24.40 20.69
CA GLY A 373 2.50 -24.87 22.05
C GLY A 373 1.85 -23.93 23.07
N GLU A 374 2.14 -24.15 24.34
CA GLU A 374 1.68 -23.28 25.43
C GLU A 374 2.53 -22.00 25.56
N ARG A 375 3.78 -22.05 25.12
CA ARG A 375 4.75 -20.97 25.21
C ARG A 375 5.16 -20.48 23.81
N ALA A 376 5.63 -19.23 23.75
CA ALA A 376 6.22 -18.66 22.56
C ALA A 376 7.45 -19.47 22.12
N THR A 377 7.51 -19.79 20.83
CA THR A 377 8.66 -20.42 20.19
C THR A 377 9.70 -19.35 19.87
N PRO A 378 10.94 -19.42 20.38
CA PRO A 378 11.96 -18.45 20.03
C PRO A 378 12.22 -18.41 18.52
N SER A 379 12.24 -17.23 17.92
CA SER A 379 12.85 -17.03 16.62
C SER A 379 14.37 -16.92 16.84
N ALA A 380 15.19 -17.64 16.10
CA ALA A 380 16.65 -17.56 16.26
C ALA A 380 17.09 -16.10 16.12
N ALA A 381 17.73 -15.58 17.18
CA ALA A 381 18.01 -14.16 17.43
C ALA A 381 18.53 -13.38 16.24
N VAL A 382 17.91 -12.25 15.93
CA VAL A 382 18.40 -11.25 14.95
C VAL A 382 17.90 -9.83 15.27
N GLU A 383 18.68 -8.86 14.87
CA GLU A 383 18.72 -7.41 15.12
C GLU A 383 17.46 -6.56 14.83
N PRO A 384 17.44 -5.26 15.20
CA PRO A 384 16.26 -4.45 15.43
C PRO A 384 15.44 -4.10 14.19
N PRO A 385 14.15 -3.67 14.35
CA PRO A 385 13.21 -3.51 13.26
C PRO A 385 13.49 -2.29 12.39
N PRO A 386 13.19 -2.35 11.07
CA PRO A 386 13.26 -1.22 10.15
C PRO A 386 12.02 -0.33 10.21
N ALA A 387 12.13 0.83 9.53
CA ALA A 387 11.05 1.80 9.40
C ALA A 387 9.85 1.23 8.60
N PRO A 388 8.61 1.67 8.88
CA PRO A 388 7.42 1.26 8.13
C PRO A 388 7.50 1.75 6.68
N GLY A 389 7.19 0.87 5.72
CA GLY A 389 7.09 1.19 4.30
C GLY A 389 5.75 1.82 3.93
N HIS A 390 5.72 2.54 2.82
CA HIS A 390 4.56 3.27 2.33
C HIS A 390 4.09 2.74 0.98
N THR A 391 2.79 2.42 0.93
CA THR A 391 2.05 1.90 -0.21
C THR A 391 0.68 2.57 -0.17
N THR A 392 -0.17 2.39 -1.16
CA THR A 392 -1.57 2.80 -1.12
C THR A 392 -2.47 1.69 -1.60
N HIS A 393 -3.77 1.74 -1.22
CA HIS A 393 -4.76 0.75 -1.65
C HIS A 393 -6.05 1.40 -2.14
N VAL A 394 -6.69 0.74 -3.11
CA VAL A 394 -7.99 1.10 -3.68
C VAL A 394 -8.89 -0.13 -3.68
N SER A 395 -10.08 -0.02 -3.09
CA SER A 395 -11.17 -1.00 -3.21
C SER A 395 -12.39 -0.36 -3.86
N VAL A 396 -12.96 -1.02 -4.88
CA VAL A 396 -14.14 -0.57 -5.63
C VAL A 396 -15.07 -1.75 -5.86
N VAL A 397 -16.39 -1.52 -5.72
CA VAL A 397 -17.44 -2.44 -6.20
C VAL A 397 -18.47 -1.62 -6.96
N ASP A 398 -18.83 -2.04 -8.18
CA ASP A 398 -19.82 -1.36 -9.03
C ASP A 398 -21.25 -1.97 -8.92
N ALA A 399 -22.18 -1.42 -9.72
CA ALA A 399 -23.57 -1.82 -9.72
C ALA A 399 -23.78 -3.24 -10.24
N GLU A 400 -22.98 -3.68 -11.18
CA GLU A 400 -23.00 -5.02 -11.78
C GLU A 400 -22.34 -6.09 -10.89
N GLY A 401 -21.72 -5.67 -9.78
CA GLY A 401 -21.00 -6.53 -8.85
C GLY A 401 -19.55 -6.80 -9.25
N ASN A 402 -19.03 -6.13 -10.29
CA ASN A 402 -17.58 -6.18 -10.56
C ASN A 402 -16.83 -5.50 -9.43
N ALA A 403 -15.64 -6.01 -9.13
CA ALA A 403 -14.82 -5.44 -8.06
C ALA A 403 -13.35 -5.33 -8.44
N VAL A 404 -12.67 -4.37 -7.84
CA VAL A 404 -11.22 -4.21 -7.91
C VAL A 404 -10.66 -4.03 -6.50
N ALA A 405 -9.61 -4.81 -6.19
CA ALA A 405 -8.71 -4.58 -5.08
C ALA A 405 -7.31 -4.33 -5.67
N LEU A 406 -6.80 -3.10 -5.55
CA LEU A 406 -5.55 -2.67 -6.18
C LEU A 406 -4.62 -2.07 -5.13
N THR A 407 -3.40 -2.60 -5.05
CA THR A 407 -2.34 -2.07 -4.20
C THR A 407 -1.22 -1.54 -5.10
N ALA A 408 -0.90 -0.25 -4.96
CA ALA A 408 0.13 0.44 -5.74
C ALA A 408 1.19 1.04 -4.82
N THR A 409 2.43 1.15 -5.30
CA THR A 409 3.56 1.57 -4.48
C THR A 409 4.64 2.28 -5.31
N VAL A 410 5.51 3.00 -4.61
CA VAL A 410 6.84 3.41 -5.05
C VAL A 410 7.90 2.85 -4.09
N ASN A 411 7.53 1.91 -3.21
CA ASN A 411 8.19 1.24 -2.12
C ASN A 411 8.30 2.12 -0.86
N LEU A 412 9.37 2.86 -0.66
CA LEU A 412 9.52 3.74 0.50
C LEU A 412 8.92 5.13 0.26
N GLN A 413 8.90 5.96 1.31
CA GLN A 413 8.40 7.34 1.22
C GLN A 413 9.14 8.14 0.15
N PHE A 414 8.41 8.64 -0.85
CA PHE A 414 8.95 9.34 -2.01
C PHE A 414 9.95 8.52 -2.84
N GLY A 415 9.89 7.19 -2.77
CA GLY A 415 10.70 6.29 -3.57
C GLY A 415 12.18 6.64 -3.57
N SER A 416 12.82 6.63 -4.72
CA SER A 416 14.24 6.97 -4.89
C SER A 416 14.60 8.43 -4.58
N GLY A 417 13.62 9.30 -4.33
CA GLY A 417 13.81 10.74 -4.20
C GLY A 417 14.14 11.44 -5.52
N ILE A 418 14.03 10.77 -6.67
CA ILE A 418 14.36 11.34 -7.99
C ILE A 418 13.07 11.76 -8.71
N VAL A 419 12.97 13.03 -9.09
CA VAL A 419 11.94 13.52 -9.99
C VAL A 419 12.54 13.75 -11.38
N VAL A 420 11.93 13.15 -12.40
CA VAL A 420 12.35 13.33 -13.80
C VAL A 420 12.09 14.77 -14.23
N PRO A 421 13.13 15.56 -14.55
CA PRO A 421 13.02 17.00 -14.78
C PRO A 421 11.95 17.37 -15.82
N GLY A 422 11.08 18.35 -15.51
CA GLY A 422 10.02 18.87 -16.37
C GLY A 422 8.92 17.86 -16.75
N THR A 423 8.79 16.75 -16.00
CA THR A 423 7.71 15.76 -16.17
C THR A 423 6.87 15.56 -14.92
N GLY A 424 7.42 15.89 -13.74
CA GLY A 424 6.80 15.62 -12.44
C GLY A 424 6.75 14.14 -12.06
N ILE A 425 7.36 13.24 -12.82
CA ILE A 425 7.41 11.80 -12.50
C ILE A 425 8.41 11.58 -11.38
N LEU A 426 7.93 11.09 -10.24
CA LEU A 426 8.74 10.57 -9.14
C LEU A 426 9.03 9.10 -9.41
N LEU A 427 10.30 8.68 -9.30
CA LEU A 427 10.74 7.30 -9.53
C LEU A 427 10.73 6.50 -8.22
N ASN A 428 10.42 5.22 -8.33
CA ASN A 428 10.40 4.25 -7.24
C ASN A 428 11.81 3.93 -6.71
N ASP A 429 11.87 3.30 -5.54
CA ASP A 429 13.05 2.64 -4.99
C ASP A 429 12.80 1.14 -4.76
N GLU A 430 12.09 0.52 -5.68
CA GLU A 430 11.60 -0.85 -5.56
C GLU A 430 12.71 -1.91 -5.57
N MET A 431 13.93 -1.52 -5.95
CA MET A 431 15.09 -2.42 -5.86
C MET A 431 15.47 -2.77 -4.41
N ASP A 432 15.00 -2.00 -3.39
CA ASP A 432 15.18 -2.32 -1.97
C ASP A 432 14.38 -3.55 -1.53
N ASP A 433 13.33 -3.93 -2.27
CA ASP A 433 12.59 -5.16 -1.99
C ASP A 433 13.32 -6.44 -2.42
N PHE A 434 14.46 -6.33 -3.12
CA PHE A 434 15.40 -7.43 -3.26
C PHE A 434 16.25 -7.63 -2.00
N ASP A 435 16.78 -8.83 -1.82
CA ASP A 435 17.81 -9.11 -0.82
C ASP A 435 19.11 -8.47 -1.28
N ALA A 436 19.71 -7.59 -0.48
CA ALA A 436 21.02 -7.01 -0.80
C ALA A 436 22.15 -8.07 -0.73
N ALA A 437 21.98 -9.07 0.16
CA ALA A 437 22.77 -10.31 0.25
C ALA A 437 21.92 -11.35 1.02
N PRO A 438 22.21 -12.65 0.92
CA PRO A 438 21.55 -13.67 1.73
C PRO A 438 21.67 -13.35 3.23
N GLY A 439 20.54 -13.40 3.97
CA GLY A 439 20.49 -13.09 5.39
C GLY A 439 20.56 -11.60 5.74
N THR A 440 20.53 -10.72 4.76
CA THR A 440 20.45 -9.26 4.98
C THR A 440 19.00 -8.80 4.94
N ALA A 441 18.59 -8.03 5.94
CA ALA A 441 17.26 -7.44 5.99
C ALA A 441 17.15 -6.22 5.06
N ASN A 442 16.04 -6.14 4.30
CA ASN A 442 15.66 -4.94 3.54
C ASN A 442 15.09 -3.84 4.46
N ALA A 443 14.52 -2.76 3.90
CA ALA A 443 13.93 -1.67 4.69
C ALA A 443 12.77 -2.12 5.59
N PHE A 444 12.13 -3.26 5.30
CA PHE A 444 11.03 -3.82 6.11
C PHE A 444 11.49 -4.85 7.13
N GLY A 445 12.80 -5.07 7.30
CA GLY A 445 13.37 -6.13 8.16
C GLY A 445 13.13 -7.53 7.65
N LEU A 446 12.74 -7.66 6.40
CA LEU A 446 12.52 -8.95 5.79
C LEU A 446 13.84 -9.48 5.23
N GLU A 447 14.26 -10.62 5.75
CA GLU A 447 15.42 -11.36 5.25
C GLU A 447 15.00 -12.42 4.24
N GLY A 448 15.91 -12.76 3.31
CA GLY A 448 15.76 -13.85 2.37
C GLY A 448 17.02 -14.71 2.29
N THR A 449 16.89 -15.93 1.76
CA THR A 449 18.00 -16.90 1.65
C THR A 449 18.66 -16.90 0.27
N GLY A 450 18.38 -15.86 -0.55
CA GLY A 450 18.97 -15.67 -1.88
C GLY A 450 18.03 -15.93 -3.06
N ALA A 451 16.84 -16.50 -2.84
CA ALA A 451 15.83 -16.65 -3.90
C ALA A 451 15.37 -15.30 -4.47
N ASN A 452 15.50 -14.22 -3.69
CA ASN A 452 15.11 -12.85 -4.04
C ASN A 452 16.30 -11.92 -4.29
N LEU A 453 17.48 -12.41 -4.69
CA LEU A 453 18.59 -11.55 -5.13
C LEU A 453 18.26 -10.85 -6.45
N PRO A 454 18.79 -9.62 -6.70
CA PRO A 454 18.61 -8.92 -7.97
C PRO A 454 19.12 -9.73 -9.17
N ALA A 455 18.34 -9.74 -10.25
CA ALA A 455 18.74 -10.32 -11.54
C ALA A 455 18.05 -9.57 -12.68
N PRO A 456 18.60 -9.58 -13.90
CA PRO A 456 18.00 -8.92 -15.06
C PRO A 456 16.54 -9.30 -15.28
N GLY A 457 15.63 -8.32 -15.37
CA GLY A 457 14.22 -8.53 -15.65
C GLY A 457 13.40 -9.20 -14.54
N LYS A 458 13.98 -9.45 -13.37
CA LYS A 458 13.33 -10.08 -12.22
C LYS A 458 12.49 -9.07 -11.45
N ARG A 459 11.34 -9.52 -10.92
CA ARG A 459 10.49 -8.74 -10.03
C ARG A 459 10.93 -8.91 -8.57
N PRO A 460 11.04 -7.83 -7.80
CA PRO A 460 11.31 -7.94 -6.36
C PRO A 460 10.11 -8.54 -5.63
N LEU A 461 10.41 -9.31 -4.59
CA LEU A 461 9.40 -9.95 -3.75
C LEU A 461 8.59 -8.90 -2.98
N SER A 462 7.26 -9.02 -3.01
CA SER A 462 6.32 -8.12 -2.34
C SER A 462 5.64 -8.79 -1.12
N SER A 463 5.00 -7.95 -0.27
CA SER A 463 4.03 -8.38 0.74
C SER A 463 2.62 -7.83 0.45
N MET A 464 2.39 -7.13 -0.65
CA MET A 464 1.09 -6.60 -1.05
C MET A 464 0.05 -7.71 -1.19
N SER A 465 -1.10 -7.55 -0.53
CA SER A 465 -2.15 -8.56 -0.41
C SER A 465 -3.52 -7.98 -0.77
N PRO A 466 -3.73 -7.48 -2.02
CA PRO A 466 -5.10 -7.19 -2.45
C PRO A 466 -5.91 -8.48 -2.33
N THR A 467 -7.11 -8.40 -1.73
CA THR A 467 -7.87 -9.58 -1.32
C THR A 467 -9.35 -9.40 -1.59
N MET A 468 -10.01 -10.50 -1.95
CA MET A 468 -11.47 -10.60 -2.10
C MET A 468 -11.98 -11.81 -1.33
N VAL A 469 -13.08 -11.62 -0.60
CA VAL A 469 -13.76 -12.68 0.16
C VAL A 469 -15.14 -12.88 -0.46
N PHE A 470 -15.51 -14.14 -0.72
CA PHE A 470 -16.78 -14.53 -1.29
C PHE A 470 -17.58 -15.34 -0.27
N GLY A 471 -18.88 -15.05 -0.13
CA GLY A 471 -19.77 -15.77 0.74
C GLY A 471 -19.94 -17.25 0.34
N GLY A 472 -20.58 -18.05 1.19
CA GLY A 472 -20.91 -19.44 0.89
C GLY A 472 -21.88 -19.59 -0.30
N ASP A 473 -22.57 -18.52 -0.69
CA ASP A 473 -23.42 -18.42 -1.88
C ASP A 473 -22.63 -18.06 -3.16
N GLY A 474 -21.31 -17.92 -3.06
CA GLY A 474 -20.42 -17.56 -4.17
C GLY A 474 -20.35 -16.07 -4.49
N ARG A 475 -21.19 -15.21 -3.89
CA ARG A 475 -21.19 -13.77 -4.16
C ARG A 475 -20.07 -13.06 -3.40
N LEU A 476 -19.55 -11.96 -3.98
CA LEU A 476 -18.57 -11.12 -3.30
C LEU A 476 -19.16 -10.57 -1.99
N LEU A 477 -18.43 -10.80 -0.88
CA LEU A 477 -18.72 -10.23 0.43
C LEU A 477 -17.84 -9.01 0.73
N LEU A 478 -16.53 -9.08 0.40
CA LEU A 478 -15.57 -8.07 0.81
C LEU A 478 -14.43 -7.97 -0.22
N ALA A 479 -14.08 -6.75 -0.60
CA ALA A 479 -12.85 -6.41 -1.31
C ALA A 479 -12.03 -5.50 -0.39
N LEU A 480 -10.76 -5.84 -0.11
CA LEU A 480 -9.92 -5.07 0.79
C LEU A 480 -8.43 -5.24 0.50
N GLY A 481 -7.66 -4.33 1.06
CA GLY A 481 -6.21 -4.38 1.13
C GLY A 481 -5.66 -3.19 1.89
N SER A 482 -4.34 -3.13 2.04
CA SER A 482 -3.67 -2.13 2.86
C SER A 482 -2.27 -1.83 2.33
N PRO A 483 -1.73 -0.62 2.56
CA PRO A 483 -0.30 -0.37 2.66
C PRO A 483 0.27 -0.94 3.98
N GLY A 484 1.62 -0.93 4.12
CA GLY A 484 2.27 -1.26 5.39
C GLY A 484 3.51 -2.15 5.28
N GLY A 485 4.05 -2.39 4.07
CA GLY A 485 5.23 -3.24 3.88
C GLY A 485 4.98 -4.66 4.44
N SER A 486 5.81 -5.11 5.36
CA SER A 486 5.68 -6.42 6.01
C SER A 486 4.38 -6.61 6.80
N THR A 487 3.75 -5.53 7.29
CA THR A 487 2.51 -5.62 8.09
C THR A 487 1.24 -5.77 7.23
N ILE A 488 1.34 -5.73 5.90
CA ILE A 488 0.17 -5.82 5.01
C ILE A 488 -0.63 -7.10 5.21
N PRO A 489 -0.02 -8.31 5.22
CA PRO A 489 -0.79 -9.55 5.38
C PRO A 489 -1.57 -9.60 6.70
N SER A 490 -0.96 -9.22 7.82
CA SER A 490 -1.64 -9.17 9.12
C SER A 490 -2.73 -8.11 9.17
N THR A 491 -2.50 -6.92 8.61
CA THR A 491 -3.52 -5.87 8.54
C THR A 491 -4.77 -6.35 7.79
N VAL A 492 -4.58 -7.00 6.63
CA VAL A 492 -5.67 -7.56 5.83
C VAL A 492 -6.34 -8.73 6.57
N ALA A 493 -5.56 -9.60 7.24
CA ALA A 493 -6.09 -10.69 8.05
C ALA A 493 -7.00 -10.17 9.17
N TRP A 494 -6.57 -9.14 9.91
CA TRP A 494 -7.39 -8.50 10.94
C TRP A 494 -8.70 -7.93 10.37
N GLY A 495 -8.68 -7.32 9.18
CA GLY A 495 -9.88 -6.87 8.49
C GLY A 495 -10.85 -8.01 8.20
N VAL A 496 -10.36 -9.14 7.69
CA VAL A 496 -11.20 -10.34 7.43
C VAL A 496 -11.73 -10.94 8.73
N LEU A 497 -10.87 -11.14 9.74
CA LEU A 497 -11.26 -11.69 11.05
C LEU A 497 -12.35 -10.85 11.72
N ASN A 498 -12.18 -9.53 11.75
CA ASN A 498 -13.13 -8.63 12.40
C ASN A 498 -14.50 -8.62 11.70
N VAL A 499 -14.52 -8.74 10.36
CA VAL A 499 -15.77 -8.83 9.60
C VAL A 499 -16.42 -10.22 9.72
N VAL A 500 -15.64 -11.30 9.52
CA VAL A 500 -16.18 -12.67 9.40
C VAL A 500 -16.44 -13.30 10.77
N ASP A 501 -15.48 -13.23 11.71
CA ASP A 501 -15.62 -13.87 13.03
C ASP A 501 -16.44 -13.04 14.01
N HIS A 502 -16.33 -11.70 13.94
CA HIS A 502 -16.88 -10.80 14.94
C HIS A 502 -18.05 -9.95 14.44
N GLY A 503 -18.36 -10.00 13.13
CA GLY A 503 -19.48 -9.24 12.55
C GLY A 503 -19.40 -7.73 12.76
N MET A 504 -18.20 -7.19 12.91
CA MET A 504 -18.01 -5.76 13.21
C MET A 504 -18.49 -4.87 12.06
N PRO A 505 -19.04 -3.68 12.35
CA PRO A 505 -19.18 -2.62 11.36
C PRO A 505 -17.86 -2.36 10.64
N LEU A 506 -17.91 -2.03 9.35
CA LEU A 506 -16.71 -2.05 8.50
C LEU A 506 -15.63 -1.05 8.97
N ASP A 507 -16.01 0.15 9.38
CA ASP A 507 -15.07 1.14 9.93
C ASP A 507 -14.40 0.67 11.23
N GLN A 508 -15.17 0.03 12.11
CA GLN A 508 -14.64 -0.56 13.34
C GLN A 508 -13.69 -1.72 13.01
N ALA A 509 -14.07 -2.58 12.06
CA ALA A 509 -13.23 -3.69 11.61
C ALA A 509 -11.87 -3.23 11.10
N LEU A 510 -11.82 -2.11 10.38
CA LEU A 510 -10.58 -1.52 9.87
C LEU A 510 -9.81 -0.71 10.93
N GLY A 511 -10.52 0.02 11.82
CA GLY A 511 -9.94 0.91 12.83
C GLY A 511 -9.49 0.23 14.12
N THR A 512 -9.83 -1.04 14.33
CA THR A 512 -9.43 -1.80 15.51
C THR A 512 -7.91 -1.94 15.58
N PRO A 513 -7.26 -1.61 16.73
CA PRO A 513 -5.83 -1.75 16.90
C PRO A 513 -5.35 -3.20 16.66
N ARG A 514 -4.19 -3.36 16.07
CA ARG A 514 -3.64 -4.62 15.56
C ARG A 514 -2.37 -5.03 16.31
N ILE A 515 -2.02 -6.32 16.19
CA ILE A 515 -0.71 -6.86 16.52
C ILE A 515 -0.10 -7.49 15.27
N HIS A 516 1.24 -7.58 15.23
CA HIS A 516 1.99 -8.13 14.11
C HIS A 516 3.27 -8.82 14.58
N HIS A 517 3.65 -9.90 13.90
CA HIS A 517 4.92 -10.60 14.10
C HIS A 517 5.45 -11.11 12.76
N GLN A 518 6.67 -10.76 12.40
CA GLN A 518 7.26 -11.13 11.10
C GLN A 518 8.44 -12.12 11.20
N TRP A 519 8.45 -12.98 12.23
CA TRP A 519 9.52 -13.95 12.53
C TRP A 519 10.79 -13.28 13.06
N LYS A 520 11.39 -12.38 12.33
CA LYS A 520 12.54 -11.58 12.71
C LYS A 520 12.24 -10.08 12.50
N PRO A 521 12.54 -9.25 13.51
CA PRO A 521 12.98 -9.62 14.86
C PRO A 521 11.90 -10.41 15.63
N ASP A 522 12.32 -11.17 16.68
CA ASP A 522 11.40 -11.96 17.51
C ASP A 522 10.63 -11.09 18.51
N VAL A 523 9.80 -10.22 18.00
CA VAL A 523 8.97 -9.29 18.76
C VAL A 523 7.57 -9.22 18.19
N VAL A 524 6.58 -9.09 19.06
CA VAL A 524 5.20 -8.77 18.70
C VAL A 524 5.06 -7.26 18.71
N VAL A 525 4.87 -6.65 17.55
CA VAL A 525 4.56 -5.23 17.45
C VAL A 525 3.09 -5.02 17.81
N VAL A 526 2.83 -4.15 18.78
CA VAL A 526 1.49 -3.84 19.29
C VAL A 526 1.15 -2.39 18.95
N GLU A 527 0.07 -2.15 18.24
CA GLU A 527 -0.42 -0.78 17.99
C GLU A 527 -0.82 -0.08 19.29
N PRO A 528 -0.80 1.27 19.34
CA PRO A 528 -1.32 2.03 20.50
C PRO A 528 -2.72 1.54 20.88
N PHE A 529 -2.94 1.32 22.18
CA PHE A 529 -4.17 0.75 22.74
C PHE A 529 -4.51 -0.68 22.25
N GLY A 530 -3.56 -1.37 21.65
CA GLY A 530 -3.73 -2.71 21.06
C GLY A 530 -4.03 -3.80 22.06
N LEU A 531 -3.51 -3.73 23.28
CA LEU A 531 -3.71 -4.74 24.33
C LEU A 531 -4.00 -4.05 25.67
N ASP A 532 -4.94 -4.62 26.42
CA ASP A 532 -5.10 -4.28 27.83
C ASP A 532 -3.97 -4.88 28.69
N ALA A 533 -3.85 -4.41 29.95
CA ALA A 533 -2.75 -4.83 30.81
C ALA A 533 -2.81 -6.33 31.20
N ALA A 534 -3.99 -6.94 31.24
CA ALA A 534 -4.12 -8.36 31.58
C ALA A 534 -3.66 -9.24 30.42
N THR A 535 -4.15 -8.96 29.22
CA THR A 535 -3.75 -9.63 27.98
C THR A 535 -2.26 -9.49 27.71
N ARG A 536 -1.69 -8.28 27.94
CA ARG A 536 -0.24 -8.06 27.82
C ARG A 536 0.55 -8.98 28.73
N ARG A 537 0.24 -8.99 30.05
CA ARG A 537 0.91 -9.87 31.01
C ARG A 537 0.77 -11.36 30.67
N ALA A 538 -0.38 -11.76 30.14
CA ALA A 538 -0.62 -13.15 29.76
C ALA A 538 0.27 -13.57 28.57
N LEU A 539 0.42 -12.71 27.54
CA LEU A 539 1.32 -12.97 26.42
C LEU A 539 2.80 -12.97 26.84
N GLU A 540 3.21 -12.04 27.71
CA GLU A 540 4.57 -11.99 28.27
C GLU A 540 4.87 -13.23 29.12
N ALA A 541 3.90 -13.71 29.91
CA ALA A 541 4.04 -14.94 30.68
C ALA A 541 4.22 -16.20 29.80
N ARG A 542 3.67 -16.18 28.57
CA ARG A 542 3.94 -17.22 27.56
C ARG A 542 5.33 -17.07 26.92
N GLY A 543 6.03 -15.97 27.14
CA GLY A 543 7.38 -15.73 26.65
C GLY A 543 7.43 -14.84 25.39
N HIS A 544 6.33 -14.19 24.99
CA HIS A 544 6.38 -13.20 23.92
C HIS A 544 7.07 -11.93 24.40
N VAL A 545 7.90 -11.35 23.53
CA VAL A 545 8.47 -10.01 23.69
C VAL A 545 7.54 -9.03 22.99
N LEU A 546 6.93 -8.10 23.74
CA LEU A 546 6.00 -7.11 23.20
C LEU A 546 6.72 -5.78 22.99
N GLN A 547 6.55 -5.20 21.78
CA GLN A 547 7.07 -3.90 21.42
C GLN A 547 5.92 -2.96 21.07
N ASP A 548 5.79 -1.85 21.78
CA ASP A 548 4.79 -0.85 21.45
C ASP A 548 5.18 -0.08 20.17
N GLY A 549 4.28 -0.05 19.21
CA GLY A 549 4.37 0.77 18.03
C GLY A 549 4.11 2.25 18.35
N ALA A 550 4.88 3.15 17.74
CA ALA A 550 4.70 4.59 17.93
C ALA A 550 3.40 5.13 17.27
N ALA A 551 2.84 4.39 16.31
CA ALA A 551 1.64 4.73 15.55
C ALA A 551 0.93 3.46 15.07
N PRO A 552 -0.34 3.56 14.62
CA PRO A 552 -1.00 2.49 13.87
C PRO A 552 -0.19 2.12 12.62
N PHE A 553 -0.17 0.82 12.28
CA PHE A 553 0.42 0.32 11.04
C PHE A 553 -0.66 -0.06 10.02
N GLY A 554 -0.33 0.05 8.72
CA GLY A 554 -1.31 -0.12 7.66
C GLY A 554 -2.26 1.06 7.54
N ASN A 555 -3.06 1.04 6.47
CA ASN A 555 -4.13 1.98 6.16
C ASN A 555 -5.14 1.25 5.28
N PRO A 556 -5.89 0.26 5.85
CA PRO A 556 -6.78 -0.58 5.07
C PRO A 556 -7.92 0.22 4.45
N GLN A 557 -8.27 -0.16 3.23
CA GLN A 557 -9.39 0.35 2.46
C GLN A 557 -10.26 -0.84 2.07
N ALA A 558 -11.55 -0.78 2.30
CA ALA A 558 -12.44 -1.90 2.04
C ALA A 558 -13.80 -1.48 1.48
N VAL A 559 -14.39 -2.37 0.68
CA VAL A 559 -15.80 -2.34 0.30
C VAL A 559 -16.42 -3.67 0.66
N ARG A 560 -17.50 -3.65 1.47
CA ARG A 560 -18.32 -4.79 1.82
C ARG A 560 -19.61 -4.74 1.00
N VAL A 561 -20.07 -5.90 0.53
CA VAL A 561 -21.41 -6.08 -0.04
C VAL A 561 -22.27 -6.77 1.01
N ASP A 562 -23.33 -6.12 1.45
CA ASP A 562 -24.28 -6.71 2.39
C ASP A 562 -25.04 -7.85 1.69
N PRO A 563 -24.97 -9.09 2.20
CA PRO A 563 -25.55 -10.25 1.51
C PRO A 563 -27.10 -10.22 1.49
N ALA A 564 -27.73 -9.53 2.44
CA ALA A 564 -29.19 -9.46 2.55
C ALA A 564 -29.79 -8.38 1.65
N THR A 565 -29.15 -7.21 1.57
CA THR A 565 -29.68 -6.04 0.85
C THR A 565 -28.99 -5.77 -0.48
N GLY A 566 -27.79 -6.31 -0.67
CA GLY A 566 -26.91 -6.00 -1.82
C GLY A 566 -26.28 -4.61 -1.76
N TRP A 567 -26.42 -3.85 -0.66
CA TRP A 567 -25.80 -2.55 -0.51
C TRP A 567 -24.26 -2.68 -0.46
N ARG A 568 -23.58 -1.73 -1.07
CA ARG A 568 -22.11 -1.60 -1.04
C ARG A 568 -21.76 -0.58 0.02
N GLU A 569 -21.06 -1.03 1.05
CA GLU A 569 -20.54 -0.22 2.13
C GLU A 569 -19.04 -0.10 1.97
N ALA A 570 -18.54 1.13 1.80
CA ALA A 570 -17.11 1.41 1.73
C ALA A 570 -16.64 2.02 3.05
N ALA A 571 -15.45 1.63 3.50
CA ALA A 571 -14.78 2.25 4.63
C ALA A 571 -13.28 2.43 4.34
N SER A 572 -12.76 3.56 4.82
CA SER A 572 -11.33 3.84 4.91
C SER A 572 -10.89 3.75 6.38
N GLU A 573 -9.62 3.43 6.62
CA GLU A 573 -9.00 3.42 7.94
C GLU A 573 -9.33 4.73 8.71
N PRO A 574 -10.09 4.68 9.81
CA PRO A 574 -10.59 5.89 10.45
C PRO A 574 -9.51 6.71 11.18
N ARG A 575 -8.33 6.14 11.39
CA ARG A 575 -7.18 6.79 12.03
C ARG A 575 -6.23 7.47 11.04
N ASP A 576 -6.53 7.42 9.72
CA ASP A 576 -5.77 8.04 8.63
C ASP A 576 -6.63 9.03 7.82
N GLU A 577 -6.05 9.63 6.78
CA GLU A 577 -6.65 10.70 5.97
C GLU A 577 -7.66 10.19 4.91
N GLY A 578 -7.71 8.88 4.67
CA GLY A 578 -8.61 8.25 3.70
C GLY A 578 -10.09 8.51 3.97
N ARG A 579 -10.88 8.61 2.91
CA ARG A 579 -12.35 8.70 2.99
C ARG A 579 -12.98 7.91 1.87
N PRO A 580 -14.03 7.12 2.16
CA PRO A 580 -14.81 6.46 1.13
C PRO A 580 -15.69 7.45 0.37
N ALA A 581 -16.12 7.06 -0.82
CA ALA A 581 -17.12 7.79 -1.60
C ALA A 581 -18.11 6.83 -2.28
N VAL A 582 -19.27 7.35 -2.60
CA VAL A 582 -20.33 6.66 -3.38
C VAL A 582 -20.75 7.54 -4.56
N PRO A 583 -21.24 6.96 -5.67
CA PRO A 583 -21.70 7.72 -6.83
C PRO A 583 -22.99 8.47 -6.56
#